data_522fda41a3264c9958d10d7b0439e6b4
#
_entry.id   522fda41a3264c9958d10d7b0439e6b4
#
_cell.length_a   1.000
_cell.length_b   1.000
_cell.length_c   1.000
_cell.angle_alpha   90.00
_cell.angle_beta   90.00
_cell.angle_gamma   90.00
#
_symmetry.space_group_name_H-M   'P 1'
#
loop_
_entity.id
_entity.type
_entity.pdbx_description
1 polymer ?
#
loop_
_entity_poly.entity_id
_entity_poly.type
_entity_poly.pdbx_seq_one_letter_code
_entity_poly.pdbx_strand_id
1 'polypeptide(L)'
;MSERATLPHGGWPSPVTAADLAGAAVALSDLQVANGRAWWRESRPQEGGRQVLVSRRPDGALEAHTPEGFNVRSRLHEHGGASYVVLPDGAIVFSHFGDQRLYRQRPGAAPEPLTPEGYRYADCTLSPGRDWLVCVREDHTRATRRANGEERNEVVAVPLAGGAGEVLVTGSDFVAYPRLSPDGRSLAWLQWNHPHMPCDQTTLHVASLGSGGPAAAVRAAGGPGESVT
;
A
#
# COMPACT_ATOMS: atom_id res chain seq x y z
N MET A 1 30.91 -21.70 40.09
CA MET A 1 29.50 -21.91 39.70
C MET A 1 28.74 -20.70 40.20
N SER A 2 28.20 -19.87 39.28
CA SER A 2 27.43 -18.67 39.66
C SER A 2 26.09 -19.12 40.22
N GLU A 3 25.78 -18.69 41.45
CA GLU A 3 24.51 -18.93 42.12
C GLU A 3 23.37 -18.35 41.29
N ARG A 4 22.38 -19.16 40.92
CA ARG A 4 21.21 -18.72 40.19
C ARG A 4 20.34 -17.86 41.09
N ALA A 5 20.29 -16.57 40.88
CA ALA A 5 19.40 -15.68 41.61
C ALA A 5 17.93 -16.03 41.33
N THR A 6 17.13 -16.25 42.36
CA THR A 6 15.69 -16.43 42.26
C THR A 6 15.01 -15.11 42.61
N LEU A 7 14.27 -14.53 41.67
CA LEU A 7 13.54 -13.27 41.84
C LEU A 7 12.06 -13.48 41.49
N PRO A 8 11.14 -12.71 42.07
CA PRO A 8 9.75 -12.75 41.70
C PRO A 8 9.57 -12.36 40.23
N HIS A 9 8.45 -12.78 39.61
CA HIS A 9 8.13 -12.43 38.24
C HIS A 9 8.15 -10.90 38.04
N GLY A 10 8.86 -10.44 37.01
CA GLY A 10 9.08 -9.01 36.73
C GLY A 10 10.22 -8.35 37.55
N GLY A 11 10.82 -9.05 38.53
CA GLY A 11 11.92 -8.53 39.32
C GLY A 11 13.32 -8.75 38.74
N TRP A 12 13.44 -9.39 37.59
CA TRP A 12 14.72 -9.65 36.93
C TRP A 12 15.29 -8.38 36.32
N PRO A 13 16.56 -8.05 36.58
CA PRO A 13 17.22 -6.97 35.87
C PRO A 13 17.28 -7.32 34.38
N SER A 14 16.73 -6.45 33.56
CA SER A 14 16.82 -6.57 32.11
C SER A 14 17.98 -5.77 31.56
N PRO A 15 18.79 -6.30 30.63
CA PRO A 15 19.76 -5.50 29.89
C PRO A 15 19.08 -4.52 28.92
N VAL A 16 17.78 -4.69 28.66
CA VAL A 16 16.98 -3.80 27.82
C VAL A 16 16.10 -2.96 28.73
N THR A 17 16.29 -1.65 28.70
CA THR A 17 15.50 -0.69 29.49
C THR A 17 14.27 -0.22 28.72
N ALA A 18 13.30 0.38 29.43
CA ALA A 18 12.17 1.04 28.77
C ALA A 18 12.62 2.18 27.83
N ALA A 19 13.73 2.84 28.16
CA ALA A 19 14.33 3.87 27.30
C ALA A 19 14.91 3.28 26.02
N ASP A 20 15.52 2.08 26.07
CA ASP A 20 16.01 1.39 24.88
C ASP A 20 14.85 0.98 23.95
N LEU A 21 13.72 0.54 24.53
CA LEU A 21 12.50 0.23 23.77
C LEU A 21 11.81 1.48 23.21
N ALA A 22 11.87 2.59 23.96
CA ALA A 22 11.34 3.89 23.51
C ALA A 22 12.30 4.60 22.56
N GLY A 23 13.59 4.25 22.57
CA GLY A 23 14.61 4.67 21.61
C GLY A 23 14.38 3.96 20.27
N ALA A 24 13.33 4.36 19.60
CA ALA A 24 12.70 3.68 18.50
C ALA A 24 13.65 3.38 17.33
N ALA A 25 13.74 2.13 16.96
CA ALA A 25 14.40 1.70 15.75
C ALA A 25 13.66 2.24 14.52
N VAL A 26 14.39 2.73 13.54
CA VAL A 26 13.86 3.04 12.21
C VAL A 26 13.40 1.73 11.57
N ALA A 27 12.10 1.59 11.31
CA ALA A 27 11.57 0.45 10.58
C ALA A 27 11.59 0.75 9.08
N LEU A 28 12.06 -0.24 8.30
CA LEU A 28 12.11 -0.18 6.84
C LEU A 28 11.01 -1.09 6.27
N SER A 29 10.30 -0.60 5.26
CA SER A 29 9.23 -1.35 4.59
C SER A 29 9.10 -0.97 3.11
N ASP A 30 8.33 -1.76 2.36
CA ASP A 30 7.95 -1.51 0.97
C ASP A 30 9.17 -1.30 0.04
N LEU A 31 10.16 -2.19 0.11
CA LEU A 31 11.34 -2.14 -0.74
C LEU A 31 10.96 -2.30 -2.21
N GLN A 32 11.41 -1.37 -3.04
CA GLN A 32 11.28 -1.41 -4.50
C GLN A 32 12.62 -1.11 -5.17
N VAL A 33 12.81 -1.63 -6.38
CA VAL A 33 13.94 -1.27 -7.24
C VAL A 33 13.36 -0.59 -8.48
N ALA A 34 13.69 0.67 -8.67
CA ALA A 34 13.24 1.46 -9.81
C ALA A 34 14.29 2.48 -10.22
N ASN A 35 14.42 2.72 -11.54
CA ASN A 35 15.34 3.72 -12.10
C ASN A 35 16.79 3.56 -11.61
N GLY A 36 17.27 2.32 -11.45
CA GLY A 36 18.63 2.01 -10.98
C GLY A 36 18.90 2.31 -9.52
N ARG A 37 17.85 2.51 -8.70
CA ARG A 37 17.95 2.79 -7.26
C ARG A 37 17.11 1.81 -6.46
N ALA A 38 17.52 1.55 -5.21
CA ALA A 38 16.68 0.95 -4.20
C ALA A 38 15.88 2.05 -3.51
N TRP A 39 14.59 1.81 -3.30
CA TRP A 39 13.62 2.70 -2.67
C TRP A 39 12.95 1.96 -1.54
N TRP A 40 12.70 2.64 -0.41
CA TRP A 40 11.97 2.07 0.72
C TRP A 40 11.29 3.17 1.53
N ARG A 41 10.38 2.76 2.37
CA ARG A 41 9.73 3.62 3.34
C ARG A 41 10.39 3.44 4.72
N GLU A 42 10.74 4.55 5.35
CA GLU A 42 11.26 4.61 6.72
C GLU A 42 10.22 5.13 7.68
N SER A 43 10.01 4.41 8.78
CA SER A 43 9.32 4.97 9.94
C SER A 43 10.29 5.81 10.76
N ARG A 44 9.95 7.07 11.04
CA ARG A 44 10.77 8.01 11.82
C ARG A 44 10.11 8.32 13.16
N PRO A 45 10.44 7.59 14.23
CA PRO A 45 9.82 7.75 15.53
C PRO A 45 10.00 9.15 16.11
N GLN A 46 11.18 9.78 15.90
CA GLN A 46 11.49 11.13 16.35
C GLN A 46 10.65 12.22 15.68
N GLU A 47 10.00 11.86 14.56
CA GLU A 47 9.07 12.72 13.84
C GLU A 47 7.61 12.27 14.05
N GLY A 48 7.27 11.72 15.23
CA GLY A 48 5.93 11.25 15.55
C GLY A 48 5.48 10.01 14.76
N GLY A 49 6.42 9.18 14.29
CA GLY A 49 6.14 7.99 13.50
C GLY A 49 5.87 8.28 12.03
N ARG A 50 6.24 9.45 11.52
CA ARG A 50 6.11 9.83 10.12
C ARG A 50 6.84 8.83 9.23
N GLN A 51 6.16 8.40 8.16
CA GLN A 51 6.71 7.51 7.14
C GLN A 51 7.29 8.35 6.00
N VAL A 52 8.57 8.16 5.72
CA VAL A 52 9.34 8.91 4.73
C VAL A 52 9.83 7.98 3.64
N LEU A 53 9.67 8.36 2.39
CA LEU A 53 10.26 7.64 1.27
C LEU A 53 11.72 8.03 1.10
N VAL A 54 12.57 7.03 1.07
CA VAL A 54 14.03 7.16 0.92
C VAL A 54 14.50 6.34 -0.27
N SER A 55 15.49 6.82 -0.98
CA SER A 55 16.20 6.03 -1.98
C SER A 55 17.71 5.98 -1.73
N ARG A 56 18.33 4.93 -2.22
CA ARG A 56 19.78 4.80 -2.27
C ARG A 56 20.26 4.87 -3.72
N ARG A 57 21.12 5.84 -3.99
CA ARG A 57 21.77 6.00 -5.30
C ARG A 57 22.84 4.92 -5.52
N PRO A 58 23.27 4.70 -6.77
CA PRO A 58 24.37 3.76 -7.07
C PRO A 58 25.68 4.09 -6.36
N ASP A 59 25.95 5.38 -6.08
CA ASP A 59 27.12 5.85 -5.33
C ASP A 59 27.01 5.61 -3.81
N GLY A 60 25.88 5.04 -3.35
CA GLY A 60 25.63 4.72 -1.94
C GLY A 60 24.96 5.84 -1.14
N ALA A 61 24.82 7.04 -1.70
CA ALA A 61 24.19 8.15 -1.00
C ALA A 61 22.70 7.93 -0.81
N LEU A 62 22.19 8.29 0.37
CA LEU A 62 20.77 8.25 0.73
C LEU A 62 20.11 9.59 0.42
N GLU A 63 18.88 9.54 -0.06
CA GLU A 63 18.09 10.71 -0.42
C GLU A 63 16.67 10.52 0.10
N ALA A 64 16.20 11.45 0.95
CA ALA A 64 14.83 11.49 1.43
C ALA A 64 13.97 12.33 0.48
N HIS A 65 12.81 11.79 0.08
CA HIS A 65 11.96 12.40 -0.95
C HIS A 65 10.68 13.00 -0.40
N THR A 66 10.27 12.62 0.80
CA THR A 66 9.01 13.11 1.39
C THR A 66 9.23 14.43 2.12
N PRO A 67 8.64 15.55 1.66
CA PRO A 67 8.77 16.84 2.34
C PRO A 67 8.13 16.82 3.73
N GLU A 68 8.47 17.82 4.53
CA GLU A 68 7.80 18.09 5.80
C GLU A 68 6.29 18.29 5.58
N GLY A 69 5.46 17.84 6.53
CA GLY A 69 4.01 17.86 6.43
C GLY A 69 3.40 16.68 5.68
N PHE A 70 4.19 15.90 4.93
CA PHE A 70 3.71 14.69 4.27
C PHE A 70 4.14 13.42 5.01
N ASN A 71 3.27 12.40 4.94
CA ASN A 71 3.46 11.09 5.57
C ASN A 71 3.01 10.01 4.57
N VAL A 72 3.96 9.21 4.07
CA VAL A 72 3.74 8.18 3.05
C VAL A 72 3.15 6.94 3.71
N ARG A 73 1.82 6.91 3.86
CA ARG A 73 1.10 5.82 4.50
C ARG A 73 -0.36 5.80 4.07
N SER A 74 -0.91 4.61 3.86
CA SER A 74 -2.34 4.38 3.64
C SER A 74 -3.01 3.80 4.89
N ARG A 75 -4.32 4.01 5.02
CA ARG A 75 -5.21 3.33 5.97
C ARG A 75 -6.15 2.36 5.27
N LEU A 76 -5.84 1.97 4.05
CA LEU A 76 -6.61 0.95 3.34
C LEU A 76 -6.81 -0.28 4.23
N HIS A 77 -8.01 -0.82 4.31
CA HIS A 77 -8.38 -1.95 5.20
C HIS A 77 -7.97 -1.75 6.68
N GLU A 78 -7.80 -0.49 7.13
CA GLU A 78 -7.23 -0.06 8.42
C GLU A 78 -5.77 -0.52 8.67
N HIS A 79 -5.25 -1.47 7.91
CA HIS A 79 -3.88 -2.00 8.04
C HIS A 79 -2.88 -1.30 7.10
N GLY A 80 -3.37 -0.65 6.05
CA GLY A 80 -2.57 -0.07 4.98
C GLY A 80 -2.25 -1.10 3.89
N GLY A 81 -1.35 -0.73 3.00
CA GLY A 81 -0.82 -1.51 1.87
C GLY A 81 0.42 -0.82 1.33
N ALA A 82 0.94 -1.25 0.18
CA ALA A 82 2.03 -0.55 -0.49
C ALA A 82 1.61 0.87 -0.81
N SER A 83 2.29 1.84 -0.20
CA SER A 83 1.84 3.23 -0.14
C SER A 83 2.47 4.13 -1.20
N TYR A 84 3.33 3.61 -2.07
CA TYR A 84 3.96 4.40 -3.13
C TYR A 84 4.30 3.56 -4.36
N VAL A 85 4.52 4.25 -5.46
CA VAL A 85 5.11 3.72 -6.70
C VAL A 85 6.04 4.76 -7.30
N VAL A 86 7.17 4.33 -7.84
CA VAL A 86 8.15 5.16 -8.55
C VAL A 86 7.89 5.06 -10.04
N LEU A 87 7.71 6.18 -10.71
CA LEU A 87 7.45 6.25 -12.13
C LEU A 87 8.77 6.29 -12.93
N PRO A 88 8.77 5.88 -14.22
CA PRO A 88 9.97 5.90 -15.05
C PRO A 88 10.59 7.28 -15.28
N ASP A 89 9.78 8.35 -15.20
CA ASP A 89 10.22 9.74 -15.29
C ASP A 89 10.86 10.27 -13.98
N GLY A 90 10.96 9.41 -12.96
CA GLY A 90 11.46 9.75 -11.63
C GLY A 90 10.44 10.40 -10.72
N ALA A 91 9.22 10.65 -11.19
CA ALA A 91 8.15 11.09 -10.31
C ALA A 91 7.72 9.95 -9.36
N ILE A 92 7.16 10.32 -8.23
CA ILE A 92 6.66 9.40 -7.22
C ILE A 92 5.16 9.63 -7.09
N VAL A 93 4.38 8.55 -7.01
CA VAL A 93 2.99 8.63 -6.56
C VAL A 93 2.89 7.93 -5.21
N PHE A 94 2.27 8.57 -4.24
CA PHE A 94 2.15 8.02 -2.89
C PHE A 94 0.82 8.40 -2.21
N SER A 95 0.38 7.54 -1.29
CA SER A 95 -0.76 7.82 -0.41
C SER A 95 -0.30 8.69 0.75
N HIS A 96 -0.96 9.84 0.96
CA HIS A 96 -0.70 10.71 2.10
C HIS A 96 -1.61 10.34 3.27
N PHE A 97 -1.02 10.13 4.46
CA PHE A 97 -1.76 9.68 5.64
C PHE A 97 -2.81 10.68 6.13
N GLY A 98 -2.57 11.99 5.94
CA GLY A 98 -3.41 13.06 6.47
C GLY A 98 -4.81 13.08 5.87
N ASP A 99 -4.93 12.86 4.56
CA ASP A 99 -6.20 12.93 3.82
C ASP A 99 -6.49 11.67 2.97
N GLN A 100 -5.56 10.70 2.98
CA GLN A 100 -5.64 9.41 2.28
C GLN A 100 -5.65 9.50 0.75
N ARG A 101 -5.43 10.68 0.18
CA ARG A 101 -5.34 10.91 -1.27
C ARG A 101 -4.03 10.36 -1.81
N LEU A 102 -4.02 10.04 -3.10
CA LEU A 102 -2.79 9.92 -3.87
C LEU A 102 -2.24 11.31 -4.20
N TYR A 103 -0.95 11.47 -4.04
CA TYR A 103 -0.18 12.64 -4.44
C TYR A 103 0.87 12.24 -5.47
N ARG A 104 1.06 13.08 -6.48
CA ARG A 104 2.17 12.95 -7.42
C ARG A 104 3.22 14.01 -7.11
N GLN A 105 4.46 13.58 -6.99
CA GLN A 105 5.62 14.45 -6.77
C GLN A 105 6.62 14.25 -7.90
N ARG A 106 6.87 15.28 -8.68
CA ARG A 106 7.95 15.30 -9.68
C ARG A 106 9.29 15.55 -9.00
N PRO A 107 10.42 15.13 -9.60
CA PRO A 107 11.75 15.44 -9.06
C PRO A 107 11.91 16.96 -8.83
N GLY A 108 12.31 17.32 -7.59
CA GLY A 108 12.52 18.72 -7.20
C GLY A 108 11.25 19.57 -7.01
N ALA A 109 10.05 18.99 -7.16
CA ALA A 109 8.79 19.71 -6.98
C ALA A 109 8.07 19.31 -5.68
N ALA A 110 7.13 20.14 -5.25
CA ALA A 110 6.22 19.82 -4.17
C ALA A 110 5.21 18.74 -4.62
N PRO A 111 4.71 17.88 -3.69
CA PRO A 111 3.63 16.97 -4.00
C PRO A 111 2.34 17.70 -4.38
N GLU A 112 1.70 17.26 -5.47
CA GLU A 112 0.40 17.74 -5.92
C GLU A 112 -0.65 16.63 -5.75
N PRO A 113 -1.89 16.92 -5.30
CA PRO A 113 -2.92 15.92 -5.16
C PRO A 113 -3.32 15.36 -6.53
N LEU A 114 -3.31 14.03 -6.65
CA LEU A 114 -3.67 13.31 -7.86
C LEU A 114 -5.14 12.90 -7.86
N THR A 115 -5.68 12.55 -6.69
CA THR A 115 -7.05 12.04 -6.54
C THR A 115 -7.90 12.96 -5.67
N PRO A 116 -9.26 12.94 -5.79
CA PRO A 116 -10.14 13.68 -4.89
C PRO A 116 -10.14 13.09 -3.48
N GLU A 117 -10.74 13.81 -2.54
CA GLU A 117 -11.01 13.36 -1.18
C GLU A 117 -12.15 12.33 -1.13
N GLY A 118 -12.29 11.63 0.00
CA GLY A 118 -13.34 10.65 0.24
C GLY A 118 -12.98 9.23 -0.16
N TYR A 119 -11.73 8.98 -0.53
CA TYR A 119 -11.22 7.66 -0.89
C TYR A 119 -9.91 7.38 -0.19
N ARG A 120 -9.62 6.07 -0.01
CA ARG A 120 -8.29 5.60 0.41
C ARG A 120 -7.72 4.72 -0.69
N TYR A 121 -6.43 4.85 -0.95
CA TYR A 121 -5.75 4.10 -2.01
C TYR A 121 -4.50 3.41 -1.48
N ALA A 122 -4.21 2.23 -2.02
CA ALA A 122 -2.93 1.52 -1.82
C ALA A 122 -2.67 0.54 -2.97
N ASP A 123 -1.54 -0.16 -2.90
CA ASP A 123 -1.12 -1.23 -3.81
C ASP A 123 -1.10 -0.79 -5.29
N CYS A 124 -0.73 0.47 -5.52
CA CYS A 124 -0.68 1.03 -6.87
C CYS A 124 0.45 0.42 -7.70
N THR A 125 0.11 0.06 -8.94
CA THR A 125 1.07 -0.41 -9.96
C THR A 125 0.86 0.36 -11.26
N LEU A 126 1.96 0.75 -11.91
CA LEU A 126 1.90 1.49 -13.18
C LEU A 126 1.45 0.56 -14.32
N SER A 127 0.55 1.05 -15.17
CA SER A 127 0.17 0.36 -16.41
C SER A 127 1.35 0.24 -17.38
N PRO A 128 1.40 -0.80 -18.24
CA PRO A 128 2.42 -0.91 -19.27
C PRO A 128 2.44 0.27 -20.24
N GLY A 129 1.28 0.90 -20.53
CA GLY A 129 1.16 2.14 -21.32
C GLY A 129 1.68 3.37 -20.59
N ARG A 130 1.87 3.28 -19.25
CA ARG A 130 2.45 4.33 -18.39
C ARG A 130 1.61 5.61 -18.29
N ASP A 131 0.32 5.52 -18.48
CA ASP A 131 -0.62 6.64 -18.45
C ASP A 131 -1.63 6.58 -17.29
N TRP A 132 -1.74 5.41 -16.62
CA TRP A 132 -2.60 5.20 -15.45
C TRP A 132 -1.99 4.18 -14.47
N LEU A 133 -2.54 4.16 -13.26
CA LEU A 133 -2.20 3.21 -12.20
C LEU A 133 -3.37 2.26 -11.97
N VAL A 134 -3.10 0.96 -11.78
CA VAL A 134 -4.05 0.07 -11.14
C VAL A 134 -3.83 0.14 -9.63
N CYS A 135 -4.89 0.38 -8.85
CA CYS A 135 -4.82 0.55 -7.40
C CYS A 135 -5.97 -0.18 -6.72
N VAL A 136 -5.80 -0.51 -5.45
CA VAL A 136 -6.93 -0.78 -4.56
C VAL A 136 -7.47 0.56 -4.06
N ARG A 137 -8.80 0.70 -4.03
CA ARG A 137 -9.51 1.86 -3.49
C ARG A 137 -10.59 1.43 -2.50
N GLU A 138 -10.65 2.09 -1.35
CA GLU A 138 -11.84 2.11 -0.50
C GLU A 138 -12.63 3.38 -0.77
N ASP A 139 -13.92 3.26 -1.01
CA ASP A 139 -14.82 4.38 -1.20
C ASP A 139 -15.49 4.76 0.13
N HIS A 140 -15.05 5.86 0.72
CA HIS A 140 -15.57 6.43 1.95
C HIS A 140 -16.63 7.51 1.69
N THR A 141 -17.05 7.71 0.45
CA THR A 141 -18.16 8.62 0.13
C THR A 141 -19.47 8.02 0.65
N ARG A 142 -20.35 8.88 1.18
CA ARG A 142 -21.62 8.43 1.75
C ARG A 142 -22.56 7.78 0.73
N ALA A 143 -22.35 8.05 -0.56
CA ALA A 143 -23.22 7.61 -1.64
C ALA A 143 -23.09 6.11 -1.96
N THR A 144 -22.00 5.47 -1.54
CA THR A 144 -21.64 4.10 -1.95
C THR A 144 -21.53 3.11 -0.80
N ARG A 145 -21.87 3.53 0.45
CA ARG A 145 -21.86 2.63 1.59
C ARG A 145 -22.74 1.40 1.34
N ARG A 146 -22.22 0.24 1.67
CA ARG A 146 -22.96 -1.04 1.63
C ARG A 146 -24.11 -1.03 2.63
N ALA A 147 -25.06 -1.94 2.44
CA ALA A 147 -26.21 -2.11 3.35
C ALA A 147 -25.80 -2.45 4.80
N ASN A 148 -24.62 -3.08 4.98
CA ASN A 148 -24.02 -3.38 6.30
C ASN A 148 -23.26 -2.19 6.92
N GLY A 149 -23.21 -1.04 6.25
CA GLY A 149 -22.53 0.17 6.73
C GLY A 149 -21.04 0.23 6.43
N GLU A 150 -20.48 -0.77 5.73
CA GLU A 150 -19.07 -0.83 5.34
C GLU A 150 -18.77 -0.07 4.05
N GLU A 151 -17.55 0.32 3.90
CA GLU A 151 -17.01 0.95 2.70
C GLU A 151 -16.91 -0.07 1.56
N ARG A 152 -17.01 0.42 0.33
CA ARG A 152 -16.84 -0.41 -0.86
C ARG A 152 -15.35 -0.51 -1.20
N ASN A 153 -14.87 -1.74 -1.35
CA ASN A 153 -13.52 -2.04 -1.82
C ASN A 153 -13.53 -2.37 -3.30
N GLU A 154 -12.59 -1.79 -4.04
CA GLU A 154 -12.58 -1.83 -5.50
C GLU A 154 -11.13 -1.88 -6.02
N VAL A 155 -10.96 -2.50 -7.20
CA VAL A 155 -9.77 -2.26 -8.03
C VAL A 155 -10.11 -1.18 -9.03
N VAL A 156 -9.28 -0.16 -9.14
CA VAL A 156 -9.53 1.00 -9.99
C VAL A 156 -8.35 1.32 -10.90
N ALA A 157 -8.64 1.89 -12.08
CA ALA A 157 -7.68 2.52 -12.97
C ALA A 157 -7.63 4.03 -12.70
N VAL A 158 -6.56 4.53 -12.09
CA VAL A 158 -6.37 5.96 -11.77
C VAL A 158 -5.51 6.61 -12.84
N PRO A 159 -6.01 7.56 -13.64
CA PRO A 159 -5.20 8.26 -14.63
C PRO A 159 -4.08 9.08 -13.98
N LEU A 160 -2.89 9.12 -14.57
CA LEU A 160 -1.81 10.01 -14.11
C LEU A 160 -2.12 11.50 -14.37
N ALA A 161 -3.18 11.79 -15.11
CA ALA A 161 -3.73 13.14 -15.26
C ALA A 161 -4.62 13.56 -14.07
N GLY A 162 -4.98 12.61 -13.20
CA GLY A 162 -5.80 12.84 -12.00
C GLY A 162 -7.22 12.31 -12.10
N GLY A 163 -7.89 12.26 -10.96
CA GLY A 163 -9.28 11.80 -10.82
C GLY A 163 -9.43 10.64 -9.83
N ALA A 164 -10.68 10.24 -9.52
CA ALA A 164 -10.99 9.15 -8.59
C ALA A 164 -10.62 7.77 -9.12
N GLY A 165 -10.50 7.64 -10.44
CA GLY A 165 -10.28 6.38 -11.15
C GLY A 165 -11.57 5.69 -11.59
N GLU A 166 -11.45 4.93 -12.65
CA GLU A 166 -12.51 4.06 -13.18
C GLU A 166 -12.50 2.72 -12.45
N VAL A 167 -13.67 2.20 -12.08
CA VAL A 167 -13.80 0.92 -11.38
C VAL A 167 -13.58 -0.23 -12.37
N LEU A 168 -12.59 -1.06 -12.10
CA LEU A 168 -12.30 -2.28 -12.85
C LEU A 168 -12.93 -3.51 -12.19
N VAL A 169 -12.82 -3.62 -10.86
CA VAL A 169 -13.34 -4.76 -10.09
C VAL A 169 -14.07 -4.26 -8.86
N THR A 170 -15.21 -4.87 -8.57
CA THR A 170 -16.02 -4.65 -7.36
C THR A 170 -16.81 -5.92 -7.03
N GLY A 171 -17.47 -5.95 -5.87
CA GLY A 171 -18.39 -7.03 -5.49
C GLY A 171 -17.93 -7.89 -4.33
N SER A 172 -16.64 -7.95 -4.04
CA SER A 172 -16.10 -8.60 -2.84
C SER A 172 -16.03 -7.61 -1.67
N ASP A 173 -15.94 -8.13 -0.44
CA ASP A 173 -15.75 -7.28 0.74
C ASP A 173 -14.36 -6.65 0.73
N PHE A 174 -13.36 -7.41 0.29
CA PHE A 174 -11.97 -6.94 0.17
C PHE A 174 -11.34 -7.38 -1.13
N VAL A 175 -10.47 -6.54 -1.65
CA VAL A 175 -9.59 -6.81 -2.80
C VAL A 175 -8.17 -6.34 -2.48
N ALA A 176 -7.15 -7.02 -3.00
CA ALA A 176 -5.76 -6.67 -2.76
C ALA A 176 -4.85 -7.05 -3.94
N TYR A 177 -3.66 -6.47 -3.95
CA TYR A 177 -2.54 -6.81 -4.85
C TYR A 177 -2.92 -6.86 -6.33
N PRO A 178 -3.61 -5.85 -6.91
CA PRO A 178 -3.90 -5.85 -8.33
C PRO A 178 -2.60 -5.77 -9.13
N ARG A 179 -2.48 -6.64 -10.16
CA ARG A 179 -1.31 -6.69 -11.03
C ARG A 179 -1.74 -6.84 -12.48
N LEU A 180 -1.12 -6.05 -13.34
CA LEU A 180 -1.26 -6.19 -14.78
C LEU A 180 -0.20 -7.12 -15.33
N SER A 181 -0.55 -7.88 -16.36
CA SER A 181 0.44 -8.59 -17.17
C SER A 181 1.38 -7.59 -17.87
N PRO A 182 2.61 -7.99 -18.26
CA PRO A 182 3.57 -7.10 -18.92
C PRO A 182 3.05 -6.48 -20.23
N ASP A 183 2.12 -7.13 -20.90
CA ASP A 183 1.46 -6.63 -22.11
C ASP A 183 0.19 -5.80 -21.82
N GLY A 184 -0.20 -5.66 -20.56
CA GLY A 184 -1.38 -4.93 -20.12
C GLY A 184 -2.73 -5.58 -20.44
N ARG A 185 -2.74 -6.82 -20.95
CA ARG A 185 -3.96 -7.49 -21.43
C ARG A 185 -4.67 -8.33 -20.38
N SER A 186 -4.05 -8.54 -19.22
CA SER A 186 -4.64 -9.29 -18.13
C SER A 186 -4.47 -8.56 -16.82
N LEU A 187 -5.48 -8.65 -15.96
CA LEU A 187 -5.49 -8.16 -14.61
C LEU A 187 -5.65 -9.34 -13.66
N ALA A 188 -4.76 -9.44 -12.66
CA ALA A 188 -4.87 -10.40 -11.57
C ALA A 188 -5.06 -9.64 -10.26
N TRP A 189 -5.84 -10.20 -9.33
CA TRP A 189 -6.04 -9.65 -7.98
C TRP A 189 -6.42 -10.74 -7.00
N LEU A 190 -6.19 -10.48 -5.69
CA LEU A 190 -6.71 -11.27 -4.59
C LEU A 190 -8.02 -10.68 -4.09
N GLN A 191 -8.94 -11.53 -3.62
CA GLN A 191 -10.15 -11.11 -2.94
C GLN A 191 -10.58 -12.10 -1.85
N TRP A 192 -11.31 -11.58 -0.86
CA TRP A 192 -11.94 -12.38 0.20
C TRP A 192 -13.18 -11.67 0.72
N ASN A 193 -13.98 -12.38 1.50
CA ASN A 193 -15.22 -11.86 2.09
C ASN A 193 -15.31 -12.25 3.57
N HIS A 194 -16.04 -11.46 4.34
CA HIS A 194 -16.40 -11.82 5.70
C HIS A 194 -17.03 -13.24 5.79
N PRO A 195 -16.79 -13.99 6.87
CA PRO A 195 -16.03 -13.61 8.07
C PRO A 195 -14.52 -13.91 7.98
N HIS A 196 -14.01 -14.24 6.80
CA HIS A 196 -12.63 -14.69 6.62
C HIS A 196 -11.63 -13.52 6.64
N MET A 197 -10.47 -13.80 7.19
CA MET A 197 -9.27 -12.97 7.09
C MET A 197 -8.41 -13.44 5.90
N PRO A 198 -7.52 -12.61 5.36
CA PRO A 198 -6.69 -13.01 4.22
C PRO A 198 -5.76 -14.20 4.52
N CYS A 199 -5.41 -14.43 5.79
CA CYS A 199 -4.66 -15.62 6.22
C CYS A 199 -5.49 -16.90 6.28
N ASP A 200 -6.83 -16.81 6.32
CA ASP A 200 -7.72 -17.97 6.40
C ASP A 200 -8.19 -18.43 5.02
N GLN A 201 -8.63 -17.48 4.21
CA GLN A 201 -9.23 -17.78 2.92
C GLN A 201 -9.12 -16.60 1.98
N THR A 202 -8.43 -16.78 0.86
CA THR A 202 -8.38 -15.84 -0.25
C THR A 202 -8.55 -16.57 -1.57
N THR A 203 -8.96 -15.85 -2.60
CA THR A 203 -9.02 -16.35 -3.96
C THR A 203 -8.26 -15.43 -4.90
N LEU A 204 -7.43 -16.00 -5.76
CA LEU A 204 -6.76 -15.32 -6.86
C LEU A 204 -7.68 -15.36 -8.08
N HIS A 205 -7.94 -14.20 -8.63
CA HIS A 205 -8.73 -14.02 -9.84
C HIS A 205 -7.87 -13.45 -10.96
N VAL A 206 -8.20 -13.82 -12.19
CA VAL A 206 -7.58 -13.29 -13.41
C VAL A 206 -8.70 -12.98 -14.42
N ALA A 207 -8.59 -11.83 -15.06
CA ALA A 207 -9.48 -11.42 -16.14
C ALA A 207 -8.69 -10.84 -17.31
N SER A 208 -9.15 -11.07 -18.53
CA SER A 208 -8.65 -10.34 -19.69
C SER A 208 -9.14 -8.89 -19.61
N LEU A 209 -8.24 -7.95 -19.89
CA LEU A 209 -8.51 -6.52 -19.86
C LEU A 209 -8.64 -6.00 -21.30
N GLY A 210 -9.84 -5.60 -21.68
CA GLY A 210 -10.15 -4.99 -22.97
C GLY A 210 -10.50 -3.51 -22.84
N SER A 211 -10.85 -2.85 -23.95
CA SER A 211 -11.24 -1.44 -23.98
C SER A 211 -12.52 -1.11 -23.18
N GLY A 212 -13.32 -2.10 -22.85
CA GLY A 212 -14.53 -1.98 -22.01
C GLY A 212 -14.33 -2.43 -20.56
N GLY A 213 -13.09 -2.56 -20.10
CA GLY A 213 -12.77 -3.07 -18.77
C GLY A 213 -12.48 -4.57 -18.73
N PRO A 214 -12.40 -5.17 -17.54
CA PRO A 214 -12.16 -6.60 -17.39
C PRO A 214 -13.33 -7.43 -17.91
N ALA A 215 -13.01 -8.50 -18.64
CA ALA A 215 -13.97 -9.56 -18.98
C ALA A 215 -14.37 -10.36 -17.72
N ALA A 216 -15.24 -11.37 -17.90
CA ALA A 216 -15.57 -12.27 -16.79
C ALA A 216 -14.31 -12.88 -16.17
N ALA A 217 -14.15 -12.70 -14.87
CA ALA A 217 -12.99 -13.18 -14.15
C ALA A 217 -13.05 -14.71 -13.95
N VAL A 218 -11.89 -15.33 -14.04
CA VAL A 218 -11.70 -16.74 -13.70
C VAL A 218 -10.93 -16.83 -12.37
N ARG A 219 -11.42 -17.66 -11.45
CA ARG A 219 -10.67 -18.01 -10.26
C ARG A 219 -9.50 -18.91 -10.66
N ALA A 220 -8.27 -18.43 -10.44
CA ALA A 220 -7.05 -19.15 -10.78
C ALA A 220 -6.53 -20.03 -9.63
N ALA A 221 -6.73 -19.61 -8.35
CA ALA A 221 -6.31 -20.36 -7.18
C ALA A 221 -7.12 -19.95 -5.94
N GLY A 222 -6.93 -20.68 -4.84
CA GLY A 222 -7.59 -20.45 -3.57
C GLY A 222 -9.03 -20.96 -3.53
N GLY A 223 -9.63 -20.97 -2.34
CA GLY A 223 -10.98 -21.45 -2.12
C GLY A 223 -11.30 -21.62 -0.64
N PRO A 224 -12.39 -22.34 -0.29
CA PRO A 224 -12.74 -22.57 1.10
C PRO A 224 -11.61 -23.24 1.89
N GLY A 225 -11.15 -22.55 2.95
CA GLY A 225 -10.06 -23.03 3.80
C GLY A 225 -8.66 -22.94 3.17
N GLU A 226 -8.51 -22.24 2.05
CA GLU A 226 -7.21 -22.01 1.39
C GLU A 226 -6.90 -20.51 1.34
N SER A 227 -5.69 -20.13 1.71
CA SER A 227 -5.17 -18.78 1.53
C SER A 227 -4.14 -18.78 0.39
N VAL A 228 -4.26 -17.81 -0.49
CA VAL A 228 -3.26 -17.47 -1.51
C VAL A 228 -2.61 -16.16 -1.09
N THR A 229 -1.32 -16.22 -0.71
CA THR A 229 -0.53 -15.06 -0.24
C THR A 229 0.77 -14.95 -1.01
#